data_c2cc35317d5172ae3b19dd0295dd3a8b
#
_entry.id   c2cc35317d5172ae3b19dd0295dd3a8b
#
_cell.length_a   1.000
_cell.length_b   1.000
_cell.length_c   1.000
_cell.angle_alpha   90.00
_cell.angle_beta   90.00
_cell.angle_gamma   90.00
#
_symmetry.space_group_name_H-M   'P 1'
#
loop_
_entity.id
_entity.type
_entity.pdbx_description
1 polymer ?
#
loop_
_entity_poly.entity_id
_entity_poly.type
_entity_poly.pdbx_seq_one_letter_code
_entity_poly.pdbx_strand_id
1 'polypeptide(L)'
;MDPTPTAAEIFPHMRVVMGTVVGLGITRLLMTFAGMIQHPHRNRWSTLHLLWMGSLLLELILFWWWEFALFRLEFWTFGVALFLIGYAITLFLLAALLSPDNIADYDGYEDFFLKRRRWFFSILAGTFVLDTVDTLIKGGRHLERFDWSYFVQVPVGMVLCVLAWRYADRRLHLAIVGIHLLHQFYLTIRFFTFAG
;
A
#
# COMPACT_ATOMS: atom_id res chain seq x y z
N MET A 1 10.21 -6.50 39.20
CA MET A 1 10.08 -6.67 37.75
C MET A 1 8.75 -6.06 37.38
N ASP A 2 8.74 -4.96 36.64
CA ASP A 2 7.50 -4.42 36.15
C ASP A 2 6.83 -5.46 35.23
N PRO A 3 5.50 -5.65 35.33
CA PRO A 3 4.80 -6.59 34.47
C PRO A 3 5.01 -6.19 33.02
N THR A 4 5.40 -7.14 32.17
CA THR A 4 5.47 -6.90 30.72
C THR A 4 4.10 -6.47 30.21
N PRO A 5 3.99 -5.35 29.45
CA PRO A 5 2.71 -4.86 29.01
C PRO A 5 1.98 -5.92 28.16
N THR A 6 0.69 -6.03 28.39
CA THR A 6 -0.17 -6.99 27.67
C THR A 6 -0.47 -6.53 26.24
N ALA A 7 -0.89 -7.45 25.37
CA ALA A 7 -1.33 -7.13 24.00
C ALA A 7 -2.45 -6.07 23.99
N ALA A 8 -3.37 -6.14 24.96
CA ALA A 8 -4.47 -5.18 25.10
C ALA A 8 -4.00 -3.75 25.42
N GLU A 9 -2.85 -3.60 26.06
CA GLU A 9 -2.25 -2.30 26.37
C GLU A 9 -1.42 -1.77 25.20
N ILE A 10 -0.65 -2.62 24.50
CA ILE A 10 0.23 -2.22 23.41
C ILE A 10 -0.56 -1.89 22.13
N PHE A 11 -1.56 -2.70 21.77
CA PHE A 11 -2.28 -2.58 20.51
C PHE A 11 -2.90 -1.21 20.26
N PRO A 12 -3.59 -0.53 21.24
CA PRO A 12 -4.12 0.80 21.02
C PRO A 12 -3.04 1.84 20.66
N HIS A 13 -1.87 1.78 21.32
CA HIS A 13 -0.77 2.68 21.02
C HIS A 13 -0.19 2.45 19.63
N MET A 14 0.02 1.19 19.24
CA MET A 14 0.50 0.83 17.92
C MET A 14 -0.47 1.28 16.83
N ARG A 15 -1.77 1.09 17.05
CA ARG A 15 -2.82 1.52 16.13
C ARG A 15 -2.82 3.03 15.89
N VAL A 16 -2.58 3.83 16.93
CA VAL A 16 -2.46 5.30 16.80
C VAL A 16 -1.25 5.66 15.95
N VAL A 17 -0.08 5.07 16.21
CA VAL A 17 1.15 5.36 15.44
C VAL A 17 0.99 4.96 13.98
N MET A 18 0.55 3.74 13.69
CA MET A 18 0.31 3.26 12.32
C MET A 18 -0.75 4.11 11.61
N GLY A 19 -1.87 4.40 12.29
CA GLY A 19 -2.94 5.24 11.75
C GLY A 19 -2.48 6.66 11.43
N THR A 20 -1.57 7.23 12.22
CA THR A 20 -0.95 8.53 11.93
C THR A 20 -0.13 8.47 10.63
N VAL A 21 0.74 7.48 10.46
CA VAL A 21 1.58 7.33 9.26
C VAL A 21 0.73 7.07 8.02
N VAL A 22 -0.27 6.18 8.12
CA VAL A 22 -1.24 5.91 7.03
C VAL A 22 -2.02 7.17 6.68
N GLY A 23 -2.51 7.92 7.68
CA GLY A 23 -3.22 9.18 7.50
C GLY A 23 -2.40 10.24 6.77
N LEU A 24 -1.09 10.32 7.05
CA LEU A 24 -0.16 11.20 6.31
C LEU A 24 -0.06 10.78 4.83
N GLY A 25 0.02 9.47 4.54
CA GLY A 25 0.01 8.94 3.17
C GLY A 25 -1.28 9.28 2.42
N ILE A 26 -2.44 9.05 3.05
CA ILE A 26 -3.75 9.41 2.50
C ILE A 26 -3.81 10.92 2.23
N THR A 27 -3.41 11.74 3.20
CA THR A 27 -3.40 13.20 3.06
C THR A 27 -2.54 13.64 1.88
N ARG A 28 -1.36 13.04 1.70
CA ARG A 28 -0.44 13.36 0.60
C ARG A 28 -1.09 13.09 -0.77
N LEU A 29 -1.75 11.94 -0.94
CA LEU A 29 -2.48 11.60 -2.17
C LEU A 29 -3.66 12.55 -2.43
N LEU A 30 -4.48 12.80 -1.40
CA LEU A 30 -5.65 13.69 -1.53
C LEU A 30 -5.26 15.14 -1.83
N MET A 31 -4.17 15.66 -1.24
CA MET A 31 -3.66 16.98 -1.56
C MET A 31 -3.18 17.08 -3.01
N THR A 32 -2.51 16.04 -3.52
CA THR A 32 -2.12 15.97 -4.94
C THR A 32 -3.35 15.98 -5.84
N PHE A 33 -4.36 15.18 -5.53
CA PHE A 33 -5.62 15.14 -6.28
C PHE A 33 -6.38 16.48 -6.22
N ALA A 34 -6.47 17.10 -5.04
CA ALA A 34 -7.07 18.43 -4.88
C ALA A 34 -6.35 19.49 -5.72
N GLY A 35 -5.01 19.46 -5.74
CA GLY A 35 -4.20 20.36 -6.58
C GLY A 35 -4.47 20.18 -8.08
N MET A 36 -4.71 18.95 -8.54
CA MET A 36 -5.12 18.68 -9.92
C MET A 36 -6.48 19.34 -10.25
N ILE A 37 -7.45 19.24 -9.36
CA ILE A 37 -8.79 19.83 -9.54
C ILE A 37 -8.72 21.35 -9.50
N GLN A 38 -7.96 21.92 -8.56
CA GLN A 38 -7.83 23.38 -8.40
C GLN A 38 -7.11 24.04 -9.59
N HIS A 39 -6.21 23.34 -10.26
CA HIS A 39 -5.40 23.86 -11.35
C HIS A 39 -5.49 22.99 -12.63
N PRO A 40 -6.68 22.81 -13.23
CA PRO A 40 -6.90 21.82 -14.30
C PRO A 40 -6.13 22.13 -15.58
N HIS A 41 -5.76 23.40 -15.80
CA HIS A 41 -5.02 23.84 -17.01
C HIS A 41 -3.51 23.95 -16.80
N ARG A 42 -3.04 23.80 -15.56
CA ARG A 42 -1.62 23.97 -15.24
C ARG A 42 -0.76 22.81 -15.72
N ASN A 43 -1.31 21.57 -15.67
CA ASN A 43 -0.56 20.37 -16.02
C ASN A 43 -1.47 19.31 -16.65
N ARG A 44 -0.90 18.49 -17.52
CA ARG A 44 -1.62 17.40 -18.19
C ARG A 44 -1.94 16.29 -17.20
N TRP A 45 -3.23 15.98 -17.06
CA TRP A 45 -3.70 14.85 -16.27
C TRP A 45 -3.29 13.53 -16.92
N SER A 46 -3.09 12.51 -16.09
CA SER A 46 -2.80 11.17 -16.56
C SER A 46 -3.73 10.15 -15.90
N THR A 47 -4.49 9.44 -16.72
CA THR A 47 -5.31 8.31 -16.24
C THR A 47 -4.46 7.26 -15.53
N LEU A 48 -3.25 6.99 -16.05
CA LEU A 48 -2.31 6.05 -15.45
C LEU A 48 -1.93 6.45 -14.02
N HIS A 49 -1.57 7.72 -13.84
CA HIS A 49 -1.19 8.24 -12.52
C HIS A 49 -2.37 8.23 -11.55
N LEU A 50 -3.56 8.64 -12.00
CA LEU A 50 -4.79 8.61 -11.18
C LEU A 50 -5.18 7.20 -10.74
N LEU A 51 -5.05 6.20 -11.62
CA LEU A 51 -5.32 4.81 -11.26
C LEU A 51 -4.36 4.29 -10.19
N TRP A 52 -3.05 4.62 -10.28
CA TRP A 52 -2.10 4.28 -9.24
C TRP A 52 -2.36 5.01 -7.93
N MET A 53 -2.74 6.30 -7.98
CA MET A 53 -3.15 7.03 -6.78
C MET A 53 -4.37 6.39 -6.11
N GLY A 54 -5.39 6.03 -6.90
CA GLY A 54 -6.59 5.35 -6.40
C GLY A 54 -6.29 3.96 -5.82
N SER A 55 -5.44 3.19 -6.51
CA SER A 55 -4.99 1.88 -6.04
C SER A 55 -4.24 1.99 -4.70
N LEU A 56 -3.31 2.94 -4.59
CA LEU A 56 -2.56 3.11 -3.35
C LEU A 56 -3.42 3.69 -2.21
N LEU A 57 -4.38 4.55 -2.52
CA LEU A 57 -5.36 5.02 -1.54
C LEU A 57 -6.16 3.85 -0.97
N LEU A 58 -6.63 2.95 -1.83
CA LEU A 58 -7.32 1.72 -1.41
C LEU A 58 -6.41 0.82 -0.58
N GLU A 59 -5.13 0.64 -1.00
CA GLU A 59 -4.14 -0.13 -0.25
C GLU A 59 -3.92 0.39 1.17
N LEU A 60 -3.78 1.72 1.33
CA LEU A 60 -3.63 2.36 2.65
C LEU A 60 -4.84 2.11 3.55
N ILE A 61 -6.06 2.16 2.98
CA ILE A 61 -7.30 1.89 3.72
C ILE A 61 -7.37 0.41 4.10
N LEU A 62 -7.07 -0.50 3.17
CA LEU A 62 -7.08 -1.95 3.41
C LEU A 62 -6.01 -2.35 4.43
N PHE A 63 -4.79 -1.82 4.33
CA PHE A 63 -3.74 -2.03 5.32
C PHE A 63 -4.24 -1.66 6.72
N TRP A 64 -4.76 -0.42 6.90
CA TRP A 64 -5.29 0.01 8.20
C TRP A 64 -6.40 -0.92 8.71
N TRP A 65 -7.26 -1.42 7.82
CA TRP A 65 -8.34 -2.35 8.18
C TRP A 65 -7.81 -3.71 8.59
N TRP A 66 -6.86 -4.27 7.87
CA TRP A 66 -6.31 -5.60 8.18
C TRP A 66 -5.48 -5.63 9.45
N GLU A 67 -4.95 -4.50 9.87
CA GLU A 67 -4.22 -4.38 11.12
C GLU A 67 -5.08 -4.59 12.37
N PHE A 68 -6.41 -4.61 12.24
CA PHE A 68 -7.29 -5.05 13.33
C PHE A 68 -7.05 -6.52 13.73
N ALA A 69 -6.53 -7.36 12.86
CA ALA A 69 -6.18 -8.74 13.19
C ALA A 69 -5.09 -8.83 14.27
N LEU A 70 -4.26 -7.81 14.42
CA LEU A 70 -3.20 -7.71 15.45
C LEU A 70 -3.75 -7.66 16.88
N PHE A 71 -5.04 -7.33 17.07
CA PHE A 71 -5.68 -7.42 18.40
C PHE A 71 -5.60 -8.84 18.98
N ARG A 72 -5.49 -9.87 18.13
CA ARG A 72 -5.40 -11.28 18.51
C ARG A 72 -3.98 -11.78 18.70
N LEU A 73 -2.98 -10.91 18.53
CA LEU A 73 -1.57 -11.27 18.69
C LEU A 73 -1.27 -11.51 20.18
N GLU A 74 -0.83 -12.71 20.52
CA GLU A 74 -0.57 -13.11 21.92
C GLU A 74 0.69 -12.47 22.47
N PHE A 75 1.71 -12.27 21.63
CA PHE A 75 3.02 -11.77 22.04
C PHE A 75 3.43 -10.56 21.21
N TRP A 76 3.59 -9.44 21.89
CA TRP A 76 4.14 -8.23 21.33
C TRP A 76 5.62 -8.09 21.67
N THR A 77 6.45 -7.90 20.66
CA THR A 77 7.87 -7.57 20.83
C THR A 77 8.17 -6.23 20.19
N PHE A 78 9.24 -5.59 20.62
CA PHE A 78 9.72 -4.36 19.98
C PHE A 78 10.01 -4.58 18.48
N GLY A 79 10.50 -5.77 18.10
CA GLY A 79 10.74 -6.14 16.71
C GLY A 79 9.47 -6.14 15.85
N VAL A 80 8.36 -6.71 16.37
CA VAL A 80 7.05 -6.67 15.71
C VAL A 80 6.56 -5.24 15.55
N ALA A 81 6.66 -4.43 16.61
CA ALA A 81 6.26 -3.03 16.57
C ALA A 81 7.06 -2.24 15.52
N LEU A 82 8.39 -2.39 15.51
CA LEU A 82 9.28 -1.74 14.55
C LEU A 82 8.99 -2.18 13.11
N PHE A 83 8.73 -3.47 12.88
CA PHE A 83 8.36 -4.01 11.59
C PHE A 83 7.07 -3.36 11.06
N LEU A 84 6.01 -3.31 11.87
CA LEU A 84 4.71 -2.75 11.47
C LEU A 84 4.80 -1.25 11.17
N ILE A 85 5.53 -0.48 11.99
CA ILE A 85 5.81 0.93 11.72
C ILE A 85 6.59 1.08 10.42
N GLY A 86 7.62 0.25 10.20
CA GLY A 86 8.40 0.22 8.95
C GLY A 86 7.54 -0.08 7.73
N TYR A 87 6.58 -1.00 7.85
CA TYR A 87 5.63 -1.29 6.77
C TYR A 87 4.74 -0.07 6.47
N ALA A 88 4.15 0.55 7.50
CA ALA A 88 3.36 1.77 7.32
C ALA A 88 4.17 2.91 6.66
N ILE A 89 5.44 3.10 7.07
CA ILE A 89 6.35 4.07 6.45
C ILE A 89 6.61 3.72 4.97
N THR A 90 6.75 2.44 4.63
CA THR A 90 6.94 2.00 3.24
C THR A 90 5.74 2.36 2.36
N LEU A 91 4.52 2.18 2.87
CA LEU A 91 3.30 2.61 2.18
C LEU A 91 3.20 4.14 2.06
N PHE A 92 3.61 4.88 3.09
CA PHE A 92 3.72 6.34 3.02
C PHE A 92 4.71 6.79 1.95
N LEU A 93 5.87 6.13 1.83
CA LEU A 93 6.87 6.43 0.79
C LEU A 93 6.31 6.20 -0.61
N LEU A 94 5.51 5.16 -0.83
CA LEU A 94 4.79 4.95 -2.10
C LEU A 94 3.84 6.12 -2.40
N ALA A 95 3.09 6.60 -1.40
CA ALA A 95 2.22 7.77 -1.56
C ALA A 95 3.01 9.04 -1.89
N ALA A 96 4.15 9.25 -1.25
CA ALA A 96 5.04 10.36 -1.52
C ALA A 96 5.62 10.30 -2.96
N LEU A 97 5.96 9.09 -3.46
CA LEU A 97 6.44 8.91 -4.83
C LEU A 97 5.38 9.18 -5.91
N LEU A 98 4.10 9.12 -5.57
CA LEU A 98 3.00 9.50 -6.47
C LEU A 98 2.61 10.99 -6.34
N SER A 99 3.22 11.71 -5.40
CA SER A 99 2.83 13.07 -5.04
C SER A 99 3.98 14.05 -5.28
N PRO A 100 4.12 14.61 -6.49
CA PRO A 100 5.20 15.57 -6.79
C PRO A 100 5.09 16.83 -5.93
N ASP A 101 6.21 17.32 -5.41
CA ASP A 101 6.27 18.62 -4.74
C ASP A 101 6.18 19.75 -5.77
N ASN A 102 6.83 19.59 -6.92
CA ASN A 102 6.75 20.50 -8.04
C ASN A 102 6.54 19.75 -9.36
N ILE A 103 5.31 19.78 -9.88
CA ILE A 103 4.99 19.15 -11.16
C ILE A 103 5.51 19.92 -12.36
N ALA A 104 5.88 21.22 -12.19
CA ALA A 104 6.37 22.03 -13.30
C ALA A 104 7.73 21.55 -13.86
N ASP A 105 8.45 20.70 -13.13
CA ASP A 105 9.69 20.07 -13.57
C ASP A 105 9.47 18.90 -14.58
N TYR A 106 8.20 18.61 -14.92
CA TYR A 106 7.78 17.47 -15.74
C TYR A 106 6.77 17.88 -16.80
N ASP A 107 6.69 17.12 -17.89
CA ASP A 107 5.70 17.30 -18.96
C ASP A 107 4.27 16.83 -18.57
N GLY A 108 3.99 16.77 -17.28
CA GLY A 108 2.74 16.36 -16.67
C GLY A 108 2.88 15.11 -15.81
N TYR A 109 1.77 14.66 -15.28
CA TYR A 109 1.72 13.57 -14.29
C TYR A 109 2.13 12.19 -14.84
N GLU A 110 1.98 11.95 -16.14
CA GLU A 110 2.43 10.70 -16.77
C GLU A 110 3.96 10.65 -16.84
N ASP A 111 4.58 11.72 -17.32
CA ASP A 111 6.04 11.84 -17.40
C ASP A 111 6.67 11.74 -16.00
N PHE A 112 6.09 12.44 -15.02
CA PHE A 112 6.50 12.32 -13.62
C PHE A 112 6.51 10.85 -13.15
N PHE A 113 5.38 10.14 -13.32
CA PHE A 113 5.25 8.75 -12.88
C PHE A 113 6.24 7.84 -13.60
N LEU A 114 6.33 7.94 -14.93
CA LEU A 114 7.21 7.07 -15.72
C LEU A 114 8.70 7.29 -15.42
N LYS A 115 9.12 8.52 -15.13
CA LYS A 115 10.49 8.83 -14.69
C LYS A 115 10.79 8.23 -13.30
N ARG A 116 9.80 8.14 -12.42
CA ARG A 116 9.94 7.61 -11.04
C ARG A 116 9.57 6.13 -10.92
N ARG A 117 9.08 5.49 -11.99
CA ARG A 117 8.57 4.10 -11.98
C ARG A 117 9.51 3.10 -11.32
N ARG A 118 10.84 3.23 -11.53
CA ARG A 118 11.81 2.28 -10.96
C ARG A 118 11.78 2.29 -9.43
N TRP A 119 11.78 3.47 -8.83
CA TRP A 119 11.66 3.62 -7.38
C TRP A 119 10.31 3.11 -6.88
N PHE A 120 9.24 3.53 -7.55
CA PHE A 120 7.89 3.11 -7.19
C PHE A 120 7.74 1.58 -7.20
N PHE A 121 8.10 0.91 -8.29
CA PHE A 121 7.96 -0.55 -8.39
C PHE A 121 8.98 -1.33 -7.56
N SER A 122 10.15 -0.78 -7.25
CA SER A 122 11.07 -1.39 -6.28
C SER A 122 10.48 -1.41 -4.88
N ILE A 123 9.88 -0.31 -4.44
CA ILE A 123 9.24 -0.21 -3.13
C ILE A 123 7.96 -1.03 -3.10
N LEU A 124 7.14 -0.98 -4.17
CA LEU A 124 5.94 -1.81 -4.29
C LEU A 124 6.26 -3.32 -4.27
N ALA A 125 7.34 -3.75 -4.92
CA ALA A 125 7.80 -5.14 -4.79
C ALA A 125 8.20 -5.48 -3.35
N GLY A 126 8.81 -4.54 -2.63
CA GLY A 126 9.11 -4.69 -1.21
C GLY A 126 7.85 -4.88 -0.35
N THR A 127 6.72 -4.22 -0.68
CA THR A 127 5.48 -4.41 0.09
C THR A 127 4.92 -5.82 -0.01
N PHE A 128 5.09 -6.55 -1.12
CA PHE A 128 4.70 -7.96 -1.21
C PHE A 128 5.48 -8.85 -0.22
N VAL A 129 6.76 -8.54 0.00
CA VAL A 129 7.58 -9.25 1.00
C VAL A 129 7.10 -8.87 2.41
N LEU A 130 6.88 -7.59 2.68
CA LEU A 130 6.37 -7.12 3.97
C LEU A 130 5.00 -7.71 4.29
N ASP A 131 4.08 -7.77 3.33
CA ASP A 131 2.76 -8.38 3.46
C ASP A 131 2.85 -9.87 3.81
N THR A 132 3.77 -10.59 3.17
CA THR A 132 4.02 -11.99 3.49
C THR A 132 4.51 -12.16 4.93
N VAL A 133 5.45 -11.34 5.38
CA VAL A 133 5.97 -11.37 6.75
C VAL A 133 4.88 -10.98 7.74
N ASP A 134 4.08 -9.97 7.45
CA ASP A 134 2.93 -9.54 8.26
C ASP A 134 1.90 -10.66 8.44
N THR A 135 1.56 -11.35 7.35
CA THR A 135 0.65 -12.49 7.37
C THR A 135 1.19 -13.63 8.26
N LEU A 136 2.50 -13.89 8.22
CA LEU A 136 3.14 -14.89 9.08
C LEU A 136 3.13 -14.48 10.56
N ILE A 137 3.35 -13.20 10.85
CA ILE A 137 3.29 -12.64 12.23
C ILE A 137 1.87 -12.81 12.81
N LYS A 138 0.83 -12.58 12.00
CA LYS A 138 -0.59 -12.77 12.39
C LYS A 138 -0.97 -14.24 12.64
N GLY A 139 -0.11 -15.20 12.24
CA GLY A 139 -0.16 -16.61 12.59
C GLY A 139 -1.01 -17.50 11.68
N GLY A 140 -0.93 -18.83 11.93
CA GLY A 140 -1.52 -19.86 11.07
C GLY A 140 -3.02 -19.70 10.82
N ARG A 141 -3.81 -19.36 11.85
CA ARG A 141 -5.25 -19.11 11.71
C ARG A 141 -5.58 -17.93 10.79
N HIS A 142 -4.67 -16.98 10.66
CA HIS A 142 -4.81 -15.89 9.70
C HIS A 142 -4.49 -16.37 8.29
N LEU A 143 -3.43 -17.17 8.14
CA LEU A 143 -3.02 -17.77 6.87
C LEU A 143 -4.09 -18.73 6.30
N GLU A 144 -4.79 -19.50 7.13
CA GLU A 144 -5.87 -20.42 6.72
C GLU A 144 -7.07 -19.71 6.08
N ARG A 145 -7.25 -18.41 6.32
CA ARG A 145 -8.29 -17.61 5.68
C ARG A 145 -7.97 -17.25 4.23
N PHE A 146 -6.69 -17.31 3.87
CA PHE A 146 -6.22 -17.06 2.51
C PHE A 146 -6.24 -18.39 1.75
N ASP A 147 -6.86 -18.36 0.59
CA ASP A 147 -6.88 -19.46 -0.36
C ASP A 147 -5.52 -19.55 -1.08
N TRP A 148 -5.30 -20.60 -1.88
CA TRP A 148 -4.15 -20.73 -2.77
C TRP A 148 -3.88 -19.48 -3.62
N SER A 149 -4.91 -18.66 -3.88
CA SER A 149 -4.81 -17.38 -4.61
C SER A 149 -3.77 -16.43 -4.00
N TYR A 150 -3.59 -16.42 -2.67
CA TYR A 150 -2.57 -15.62 -2.00
C TYR A 150 -1.15 -16.05 -2.38
N PHE A 151 -0.89 -17.35 -2.45
CA PHE A 151 0.42 -17.88 -2.83
C PHE A 151 0.77 -17.61 -4.29
N VAL A 152 -0.22 -17.42 -5.15
CA VAL A 152 -0.03 -17.02 -6.56
C VAL A 152 0.14 -15.50 -6.69
N GLN A 153 -0.56 -14.73 -5.87
CA GLN A 153 -0.53 -13.26 -5.89
C GLN A 153 0.89 -12.70 -5.72
N VAL A 154 1.64 -13.18 -4.73
CA VAL A 154 2.97 -12.66 -4.42
C VAL A 154 3.93 -12.84 -5.60
N PRO A 155 4.17 -14.05 -6.14
CA PRO A 155 5.07 -14.21 -7.29
C PRO A 155 4.58 -13.48 -8.55
N VAL A 156 3.27 -13.46 -8.81
CA VAL A 156 2.71 -12.71 -9.96
C VAL A 156 2.93 -11.21 -9.77
N GLY A 157 2.64 -10.67 -8.58
CA GLY A 157 2.87 -9.26 -8.26
C GLY A 157 4.34 -8.87 -8.42
N MET A 158 5.27 -9.71 -7.96
CA MET A 158 6.72 -9.50 -8.12
C MET A 158 7.13 -9.46 -9.59
N VAL A 159 6.64 -10.40 -10.41
CA VAL A 159 6.91 -10.41 -11.87
C VAL A 159 6.37 -9.15 -12.54
N LEU A 160 5.13 -8.73 -12.21
CA LEU A 160 4.55 -7.51 -12.75
C LEU A 160 5.34 -6.26 -12.33
N CYS A 161 5.83 -6.19 -11.10
CA CYS A 161 6.71 -5.11 -10.64
C CYS A 161 8.02 -5.07 -11.43
N VAL A 162 8.66 -6.22 -11.70
CA VAL A 162 9.89 -6.31 -12.50
C VAL A 162 9.64 -5.85 -13.94
N LEU A 163 8.53 -6.27 -14.56
CA LEU A 163 8.15 -5.84 -15.90
C LEU A 163 7.92 -4.31 -15.96
N ALA A 164 7.18 -3.77 -15.00
CA ALA A 164 6.92 -2.33 -14.91
C ALA A 164 8.20 -1.51 -14.60
N TRP A 165 9.10 -2.06 -13.80
CA TRP A 165 10.41 -1.47 -13.53
C TRP A 165 11.27 -1.39 -14.80
N ARG A 166 11.24 -2.45 -15.64
CA ARG A 166 12.09 -2.59 -16.84
C ARG A 166 11.56 -1.78 -18.00
N TYR A 167 10.25 -1.78 -18.25
CA TYR A 167 9.64 -1.18 -19.42
C TYR A 167 8.84 0.07 -19.04
N ALA A 168 8.91 1.12 -19.90
CA ALA A 168 8.20 2.38 -19.71
C ALA A 168 6.94 2.49 -20.59
N ASP A 169 6.45 1.36 -21.10
CA ASP A 169 5.29 1.35 -21.99
C ASP A 169 4.00 1.66 -21.22
N ARG A 170 3.27 2.68 -21.66
CA ARG A 170 2.02 3.14 -21.04
C ARG A 170 0.95 2.05 -20.99
N ARG A 171 0.83 1.23 -22.05
CA ARG A 171 -0.20 0.18 -22.13
C ARG A 171 0.08 -0.93 -21.12
N LEU A 172 1.36 -1.30 -20.99
CA LEU A 172 1.80 -2.26 -19.98
C LEU A 172 1.47 -1.76 -18.57
N HIS A 173 1.78 -0.51 -18.26
CA HIS A 173 1.49 0.05 -16.93
C HIS A 173 -0.03 0.15 -16.65
N LEU A 174 -0.85 0.47 -17.65
CA LEU A 174 -2.31 0.45 -17.52
C LEU A 174 -2.84 -0.97 -17.27
N ALA A 175 -2.31 -1.98 -17.96
CA ALA A 175 -2.67 -3.37 -17.70
C ALA A 175 -2.29 -3.80 -16.27
N ILE A 176 -1.08 -3.46 -15.83
CA ILE A 176 -0.60 -3.82 -14.48
C ILE A 176 -1.45 -3.17 -13.39
N VAL A 177 -1.72 -1.86 -13.48
CA VAL A 177 -2.57 -1.19 -12.47
C VAL A 177 -4.02 -1.72 -12.53
N GLY A 178 -4.52 -2.08 -13.72
CA GLY A 178 -5.83 -2.71 -13.87
C GLY A 178 -5.91 -4.06 -13.16
N ILE A 179 -4.91 -4.93 -13.36
CA ILE A 179 -4.81 -6.23 -12.67
C ILE A 179 -4.73 -6.01 -11.15
N HIS A 180 -3.91 -5.07 -10.70
CA HIS A 180 -3.73 -4.77 -9.28
C HIS A 180 -5.04 -4.29 -8.65
N LEU A 181 -5.74 -3.35 -9.26
CA LEU A 181 -7.05 -2.86 -8.80
C LEU A 181 -8.11 -3.97 -8.78
N LEU A 182 -8.21 -4.78 -9.84
CA LEU A 182 -9.14 -5.91 -9.88
C LEU A 182 -8.90 -6.88 -8.74
N HIS A 183 -7.64 -7.17 -8.43
CA HIS A 183 -7.26 -8.02 -7.31
C HIS A 183 -7.64 -7.37 -5.95
N GLN A 184 -7.37 -6.07 -5.76
CA GLN A 184 -7.77 -5.35 -4.53
C GLN A 184 -9.29 -5.36 -4.34
N PHE A 185 -10.08 -5.14 -5.41
CA PHE A 185 -11.54 -5.23 -5.35
C PHE A 185 -12.02 -6.65 -5.05
N TYR A 186 -11.40 -7.66 -5.68
CA TYR A 186 -11.71 -9.06 -5.39
C TYR A 186 -11.52 -9.38 -3.90
N LEU A 187 -10.37 -9.02 -3.33
CA LEU A 187 -10.11 -9.20 -1.91
C LEU A 187 -11.12 -8.44 -1.04
N THR A 188 -11.38 -7.18 -1.38
CA THR A 188 -12.35 -6.35 -0.64
C THR A 188 -13.73 -7.02 -0.62
N ILE A 189 -14.27 -7.42 -1.75
CA ILE A 189 -15.58 -8.08 -1.85
C ILE A 189 -15.57 -9.38 -1.05
N ARG A 190 -14.54 -10.22 -1.23
CA ARG A 190 -14.42 -11.50 -0.54
C ARG A 190 -14.43 -11.34 0.98
N PHE A 191 -13.64 -10.42 1.52
CA PHE A 191 -13.57 -10.23 2.97
C PHE A 191 -14.78 -9.53 3.55
N PHE A 192 -15.43 -8.63 2.82
CA PHE A 192 -16.65 -7.96 3.29
C PHE A 192 -17.93 -8.79 3.12
N THR A 193 -17.98 -9.67 2.13
CA THR A 193 -19.17 -10.52 1.89
C THR A 193 -19.21 -11.74 2.83
N PHE A 194 -18.05 -12.23 3.31
CA PHE A 194 -17.93 -13.42 4.13
C PHE A 194 -17.59 -13.16 5.61
N ALA A 195 -17.61 -11.91 6.06
CA ALA A 195 -17.39 -11.50 7.46
C ALA A 195 -18.69 -11.40 8.27
N GLY A 196 -19.78 -12.01 7.77
CA GLY A 196 -21.07 -12.13 8.46
C GLY A 196 -21.22 -13.49 9.15
#